data_0eb9c1b6a223e587bd48b68cc239110c
#
_entry.id   0eb9c1b6a223e587bd48b68cc239110c
#
_cell.length_a   1.000
_cell.length_b   1.000
_cell.length_c   1.000
_cell.angle_alpha   90.00
_cell.angle_beta   90.00
_cell.angle_gamma   90.00
#
_symmetry.space_group_name_H-M   'P 1'
#
loop_
_entity.id
_entity.type
_entity.pdbx_description
1 polymer ?
#
loop_
_entity_poly.entity_id
_entity_poly.type
_entity_poly.pdbx_seq_one_letter_code
_entity_poly.pdbx_strand_id
1 'polypeptide(L)'
;VLGSPRLTNDLDYVFVPYKSKKEIVDEIVTCLQSIEGASLTYSLNSKCLRVVLTVDQTTVQIKAKVAMDVETSTASTRLLSPQFNLPPRIIHVVDPSIALANKMAAWNERRLIRDIYDIWFILQMSVTPDIGTLEKRLRKPIYSRLVRDQDHFTGQTCSEFYDFMRAKVSDMTDEDIINELSDYLAPQETAGLSLLFRAALARLK
;
A
#
# COMPACT_ATOMS: atom_id res chain seq x y z
N VAL A 1 10.72 -1.90 0.82
CA VAL A 1 11.51 -2.22 -0.39
C VAL A 1 11.87 -0.96 -1.15
N LEU A 2 10.95 -0.01 -1.28
CA LEU A 2 11.16 1.23 -2.03
C LEU A 2 11.91 2.32 -1.23
N GLY A 3 12.26 2.08 0.03
CA GLY A 3 13.00 3.02 0.86
C GLY A 3 12.14 4.16 1.44
N SER A 4 10.81 4.01 1.48
CA SER A 4 9.95 4.97 2.16
C SER A 4 10.27 5.05 3.65
N PRO A 5 10.42 6.23 4.25
CA PRO A 5 10.60 6.38 5.70
C PRO A 5 9.32 6.08 6.49
N ARG A 6 8.16 6.03 5.83
CA ARG A 6 6.89 5.74 6.48
C ARG A 6 6.86 4.32 7.06
N LEU A 7 6.62 4.23 8.35
CA LEU A 7 6.45 2.96 9.05
C LEU A 7 5.17 2.24 8.61
N THR A 8 5.19 0.92 8.64
CA THR A 8 4.02 0.07 8.45
C THR A 8 4.12 -1.15 9.34
N ASN A 9 3.00 -1.54 9.90
CA ASN A 9 2.83 -2.79 10.64
C ASN A 9 2.09 -3.87 9.82
N ASP A 10 1.82 -3.58 8.55
CA ASP A 10 1.14 -4.49 7.62
C ASP A 10 2.11 -4.91 6.50
N LEU A 11 2.19 -6.22 6.25
CA LEU A 11 2.86 -6.82 5.10
C LEU A 11 1.81 -7.46 4.20
N ASP A 12 1.58 -6.89 3.03
CA ASP A 12 0.64 -7.42 2.05
C ASP A 12 1.38 -8.19 0.97
N TYR A 13 1.11 -9.49 0.88
CA TYR A 13 1.61 -10.36 -0.17
C TYR A 13 0.51 -10.70 -1.18
N VAL A 14 0.89 -10.75 -2.44
CA VAL A 14 0.06 -11.30 -3.49
C VAL A 14 0.61 -12.66 -3.88
N PHE A 15 -0.24 -13.66 -3.77
CA PHE A 15 0.10 -15.03 -4.10
C PHE A 15 -0.51 -15.40 -5.46
N VAL A 16 0.35 -15.81 -6.38
CA VAL A 16 -0.08 -16.39 -7.67
C VAL A 16 -0.25 -17.89 -7.46
N PRO A 17 -1.46 -18.43 -7.57
CA PRO A 17 -1.74 -19.77 -7.11
C PRO A 17 -1.16 -20.83 -8.04
N TYR A 18 -0.12 -21.51 -7.59
CA TYR A 18 0.22 -22.85 -8.08
C TYR A 18 -0.47 -23.92 -7.25
N LYS A 19 -0.89 -23.59 -6.04
CA LYS A 19 -1.49 -24.46 -5.04
C LYS A 19 -2.71 -23.77 -4.42
N SER A 20 -3.51 -24.51 -3.71
CA SER A 20 -4.60 -23.92 -2.93
C SER A 20 -4.04 -23.06 -1.78
N LYS A 21 -4.81 -22.06 -1.33
CA LYS A 21 -4.42 -21.28 -0.14
C LYS A 21 -4.15 -22.15 1.08
N LYS A 22 -4.84 -23.29 1.21
CA LYS A 22 -4.67 -24.21 2.34
C LYS A 22 -3.29 -24.83 2.37
N GLU A 23 -2.70 -25.12 1.22
CA GLU A 23 -1.36 -25.71 1.13
C GLU A 23 -0.25 -24.74 1.55
N ILE A 24 -0.46 -23.43 1.31
CA ILE A 24 0.53 -22.41 1.67
C ILE A 24 0.46 -22.06 3.16
N VAL A 25 -0.68 -22.25 3.81
CA VAL A 25 -0.84 -21.91 5.23
C VAL A 25 0.26 -22.58 6.04
N ASP A 26 0.45 -23.88 5.87
CA ASP A 26 1.39 -24.67 6.65
C ASP A 26 2.84 -24.21 6.39
N GLU A 27 3.20 -23.91 5.14
CA GLU A 27 4.54 -23.41 4.79
C GLU A 27 4.80 -22.03 5.43
N ILE A 28 3.84 -21.10 5.34
CA ILE A 28 3.96 -19.75 5.91
C ILE A 28 4.00 -19.81 7.45
N VAL A 29 3.11 -20.58 8.05
CA VAL A 29 3.04 -20.74 9.51
C VAL A 29 4.35 -21.34 10.04
N THR A 30 4.83 -22.43 9.44
CA THR A 30 6.09 -23.06 9.83
C THR A 30 7.27 -22.11 9.71
N CYS A 31 7.35 -21.35 8.59
CA CYS A 31 8.40 -20.36 8.39
C CYS A 31 8.37 -19.26 9.46
N LEU A 32 7.19 -18.75 9.80
CA LEU A 32 7.07 -17.68 10.80
C LEU A 32 7.27 -18.18 12.23
N GLN A 33 6.90 -19.42 12.52
CA GLN A 33 7.15 -20.07 13.83
C GLN A 33 8.64 -20.34 14.08
N SER A 34 9.47 -20.39 13.04
CA SER A 34 10.92 -20.53 13.20
C SER A 34 11.61 -19.26 13.70
N ILE A 35 10.91 -18.14 13.78
CA ILE A 35 11.45 -16.89 14.34
C ILE A 35 11.46 -17.04 15.89
N GLU A 36 12.63 -16.89 16.47
CA GLU A 36 12.81 -17.00 17.91
C GLU A 36 11.97 -15.95 18.66
N GLY A 37 11.27 -16.37 19.71
CA GLY A 37 10.38 -15.50 20.50
C GLY A 37 9.07 -15.14 19.81
N ALA A 38 8.79 -15.69 18.62
CA ALA A 38 7.57 -15.39 17.91
C ALA A 38 6.36 -16.14 18.45
N SER A 39 5.27 -15.43 18.62
CA SER A 39 3.93 -16.01 18.74
C SER A 39 3.08 -15.59 17.55
N LEU A 40 2.24 -16.48 17.04
CA LEU A 40 1.39 -16.18 15.91
C LEU A 40 -0.01 -16.75 16.06
N THR A 41 -0.97 -16.00 15.50
CA THR A 41 -2.33 -16.48 15.24
C THR A 41 -2.64 -16.26 13.76
N TYR A 42 -3.46 -17.13 13.18
CA TYR A 42 -3.85 -16.97 11.79
C TYR A 42 -5.31 -17.29 11.53
N SER A 43 -5.84 -16.71 10.47
CA SER A 43 -7.18 -17.00 9.97
C SER A 43 -7.16 -17.10 8.44
N LEU A 44 -7.85 -18.10 7.92
CA LEU A 44 -8.02 -18.31 6.49
C LEU A 44 -9.47 -18.04 6.13
N ASN A 45 -9.68 -17.06 5.25
CA ASN A 45 -11.00 -16.76 4.69
C ASN A 45 -10.98 -16.84 3.15
N SER A 46 -12.14 -16.61 2.50
CA SER A 46 -12.25 -16.68 1.03
C SER A 46 -11.33 -15.69 0.30
N LYS A 47 -10.98 -14.57 0.94
CA LYS A 47 -10.23 -13.47 0.31
C LYS A 47 -8.73 -13.51 0.61
N CYS A 48 -8.33 -13.84 1.83
CA CYS A 48 -6.92 -13.84 2.23
C CYS A 48 -6.62 -14.84 3.37
N LEU A 49 -5.35 -15.22 3.46
CA LEU A 49 -4.72 -15.69 4.69
C LEU A 49 -4.28 -14.45 5.46
N ARG A 50 -4.66 -14.32 6.71
CA ARG A 50 -4.22 -13.29 7.63
C ARG A 50 -3.45 -13.94 8.77
N VAL A 51 -2.22 -13.51 8.97
CA VAL A 51 -1.39 -13.92 10.11
C VAL A 51 -1.10 -12.69 10.95
N VAL A 52 -1.23 -12.82 12.24
CA VAL A 52 -0.77 -11.81 13.22
C VAL A 52 0.43 -12.43 13.92
N LEU A 53 1.58 -11.83 13.72
CA LEU A 53 2.85 -12.23 14.28
C LEU A 53 3.24 -11.24 15.36
N THR A 54 3.57 -11.73 16.55
CA THR A 54 4.09 -10.91 17.65
C THR A 54 5.46 -11.45 18.05
N VAL A 55 6.44 -10.55 18.04
CA VAL A 55 7.81 -10.81 18.54
C VAL A 55 8.09 -9.73 19.57
N ASP A 56 8.39 -10.12 20.79
CA ASP A 56 8.49 -9.24 21.94
C ASP A 56 7.21 -8.39 22.11
N GLN A 57 7.33 -7.06 21.99
CA GLN A 57 6.19 -6.13 22.07
C GLN A 57 5.73 -5.63 20.69
N THR A 58 6.33 -6.12 19.61
CA THR A 58 6.02 -5.67 18.25
C THR A 58 5.07 -6.64 17.56
N THR A 59 3.95 -6.13 17.09
CA THR A 59 2.96 -6.91 16.35
C THR A 59 2.92 -6.49 14.89
N VAL A 60 3.07 -7.46 13.99
CA VAL A 60 3.00 -7.28 12.54
C VAL A 60 1.85 -8.10 11.97
N GLN A 61 1.06 -7.51 11.11
CA GLN A 61 0.01 -8.20 10.37
C GLN A 61 0.49 -8.57 8.97
N ILE A 62 0.42 -9.85 8.64
CA ILE A 62 0.76 -10.38 7.31
C ILE A 62 -0.52 -10.81 6.63
N LYS A 63 -0.76 -10.30 5.42
CA LYS A 63 -1.91 -10.65 4.60
C LYS A 63 -1.43 -11.22 3.27
N ALA A 64 -1.75 -12.47 3.00
CA ALA A 64 -1.52 -13.08 1.70
C ALA A 64 -2.85 -13.20 0.95
N LYS A 65 -2.96 -12.48 -0.17
CA LYS A 65 -4.12 -12.48 -1.06
C LYS A 65 -3.84 -13.32 -2.29
N VAL A 66 -4.86 -13.95 -2.82
CA VAL A 66 -4.78 -14.65 -4.10
C VAL A 66 -5.11 -13.66 -5.21
N ALA A 67 -4.26 -13.60 -6.22
CA ALA A 67 -4.54 -12.91 -7.47
C ALA A 67 -4.15 -13.83 -8.63
N MET A 68 -4.94 -13.80 -9.70
CA MET A 68 -4.74 -14.67 -10.87
C MET A 68 -3.73 -14.07 -11.85
N ASP A 69 -3.80 -12.74 -12.04
CA ASP A 69 -2.99 -12.03 -13.03
C ASP A 69 -2.45 -10.76 -12.39
N VAL A 70 -1.26 -10.84 -11.81
CA VAL A 70 -0.54 -9.69 -11.26
C VAL A 70 0.80 -9.59 -11.94
N GLU A 71 1.00 -8.52 -12.67
CA GLU A 71 2.32 -8.19 -13.19
C GLU A 71 3.25 -7.84 -12.03
N THR A 72 4.44 -8.41 -12.10
CA THR A 72 5.48 -8.21 -11.08
C THR A 72 6.75 -7.71 -11.73
N SER A 73 7.46 -6.89 -11.00
CA SER A 73 8.84 -6.51 -11.29
C SER A 73 9.77 -7.06 -10.20
N THR A 74 11.06 -7.04 -10.46
CA THR A 74 12.06 -7.44 -9.46
C THR A 74 12.54 -6.22 -8.69
N ALA A 75 12.74 -6.38 -7.38
CA ALA A 75 13.32 -5.36 -6.52
C ALA A 75 14.45 -5.96 -5.67
N SER A 76 15.46 -5.16 -5.40
CA SER A 76 16.56 -5.56 -4.52
C SER A 76 16.33 -5.06 -3.09
N THR A 77 16.59 -5.92 -2.11
CA THR A 77 16.58 -5.52 -0.70
C THR A 77 17.87 -4.83 -0.26
N ARG A 78 18.79 -4.54 -1.19
CA ARG A 78 20.13 -3.99 -0.92
C ARG A 78 20.14 -2.76 -0.01
N LEU A 79 19.12 -1.90 -0.10
CA LEU A 79 19.03 -0.68 0.72
C LEU A 79 18.64 -0.96 2.17
N LEU A 80 17.89 -2.05 2.41
CA LEU A 80 17.37 -2.41 3.73
C LEU A 80 18.22 -3.48 4.43
N SER A 81 18.67 -4.47 3.69
CA SER A 81 19.36 -5.65 4.23
C SER A 81 20.54 -5.34 5.14
N PRO A 82 21.40 -4.34 4.84
CA PRO A 82 22.53 -4.00 5.72
C PRO A 82 22.10 -3.50 7.10
N GLN A 83 20.95 -2.84 7.21
CA GLN A 83 20.42 -2.32 8.49
C GLN A 83 20.07 -3.45 9.46
N PHE A 84 19.85 -4.66 8.95
CA PHE A 84 19.47 -5.85 9.72
C PHE A 84 20.53 -6.96 9.66
N ASN A 85 21.74 -6.67 9.18
CA ASN A 85 22.80 -7.66 8.96
C ASN A 85 22.36 -8.85 8.09
N LEU A 86 21.49 -8.61 7.12
CA LEU A 86 20.97 -9.63 6.21
C LEU A 86 21.64 -9.49 4.82
N PRO A 87 21.88 -10.61 4.11
CA PRO A 87 22.33 -10.53 2.73
C PRO A 87 21.25 -9.92 1.83
N PRO A 88 21.64 -9.09 0.84
CA PRO A 88 20.69 -8.58 -0.13
C PRO A 88 20.08 -9.70 -0.96
N ARG A 89 18.79 -9.56 -1.26
CA ARG A 89 18.02 -10.51 -2.08
C ARG A 89 17.30 -9.79 -3.19
N ILE A 90 17.05 -10.50 -4.27
CA ILE A 90 16.10 -10.09 -5.31
C ILE A 90 14.76 -10.73 -4.97
N ILE A 91 13.74 -9.91 -4.91
CA ILE A 91 12.37 -10.33 -4.62
C ILE A 91 11.42 -9.86 -5.73
N HIS A 92 10.32 -10.58 -5.92
CA HIS A 92 9.24 -10.14 -6.78
C HIS A 92 8.32 -9.21 -6.00
N VAL A 93 7.99 -8.08 -6.59
CA VAL A 93 7.05 -7.09 -6.07
C VAL A 93 5.98 -6.82 -7.11
N VAL A 94 4.80 -6.40 -6.68
CA VAL A 94 3.78 -5.90 -7.61
C VAL A 94 4.41 -4.76 -8.41
N ASP A 95 4.19 -4.76 -9.73
CA ASP A 95 4.74 -3.69 -10.57
C ASP A 95 4.38 -2.31 -10.02
N PRO A 96 5.32 -1.36 -9.92
CA PRO A 96 5.08 -0.05 -9.32
C PRO A 96 3.95 0.73 -9.97
N SER A 97 3.72 0.60 -11.29
CA SER A 97 2.63 1.27 -12.00
C SER A 97 1.26 0.74 -11.56
N ILE A 98 1.17 -0.59 -11.39
CA ILE A 98 -0.02 -1.27 -10.87
C ILE A 98 -0.21 -0.96 -9.38
N ALA A 99 0.87 -0.93 -8.60
CA ALA A 99 0.82 -0.57 -7.19
C ALA A 99 0.30 0.87 -7.01
N LEU A 100 0.78 1.81 -7.84
CA LEU A 100 0.33 3.20 -7.85
C LEU A 100 -1.17 3.30 -8.20
N ALA A 101 -1.61 2.65 -9.27
CA ALA A 101 -3.02 2.61 -9.67
C ALA A 101 -3.93 2.07 -8.55
N ASN A 102 -3.48 0.99 -7.89
CA ASN A 102 -4.21 0.42 -6.75
C ASN A 102 -4.25 1.35 -5.54
N LYS A 103 -3.17 2.10 -5.25
CA LYS A 103 -3.15 3.11 -4.17
C LYS A 103 -4.08 4.27 -4.46
N MET A 104 -4.11 4.76 -5.70
CA MET A 104 -5.02 5.83 -6.14
C MET A 104 -6.50 5.40 -5.98
N ALA A 105 -6.83 4.19 -6.43
CA ALA A 105 -8.18 3.66 -6.23
C ALA A 105 -8.51 3.44 -4.75
N ALA A 106 -7.57 2.94 -3.94
CA ALA A 106 -7.77 2.78 -2.51
C ALA A 106 -8.01 4.11 -1.79
N TRP A 107 -7.31 5.17 -2.20
CA TRP A 107 -7.57 6.51 -1.69
C TRP A 107 -9.00 6.97 -2.05
N ASN A 108 -9.47 6.71 -3.26
CA ASN A 108 -10.88 6.99 -3.62
C ASN A 108 -11.87 6.22 -2.74
N GLU A 109 -11.53 4.98 -2.35
CA GLU A 109 -12.38 4.11 -1.55
C GLU A 109 -12.43 4.48 -0.05
N ARG A 110 -11.38 5.12 0.51
CA ARG A 110 -11.26 5.29 1.97
C ARG A 110 -10.73 6.64 2.46
N ARG A 111 -10.23 7.50 1.56
CA ARG A 111 -9.79 8.88 1.84
C ARG A 111 -8.71 9.03 2.90
N LEU A 112 -7.80 8.06 3.02
CA LEU A 112 -6.73 8.14 3.98
C LEU A 112 -5.55 8.96 3.44
N ILE A 113 -5.01 9.86 4.25
CA ILE A 113 -3.85 10.70 3.89
C ILE A 113 -2.60 9.83 3.67
N ARG A 114 -2.46 8.74 4.41
CA ARG A 114 -1.37 7.77 4.17
C ARG A 114 -1.38 7.15 2.78
N ASP A 115 -2.55 7.07 2.11
CA ASP A 115 -2.59 6.63 0.71
C ASP A 115 -2.08 7.71 -0.22
N ILE A 116 -2.36 9.01 0.06
CA ILE A 116 -1.76 10.13 -0.68
C ILE A 116 -0.24 10.16 -0.49
N TYR A 117 0.24 9.92 0.72
CA TYR A 117 1.67 9.81 0.98
C TYR A 117 2.32 8.70 0.13
N ASP A 118 1.72 7.52 0.08
CA ASP A 118 2.23 6.40 -0.73
C ASP A 118 2.18 6.74 -2.24
N ILE A 119 1.12 7.40 -2.72
CA ILE A 119 0.99 7.87 -4.10
C ILE A 119 2.11 8.86 -4.41
N TRP A 120 2.27 9.90 -3.59
CA TRP A 120 3.33 10.88 -3.74
C TRP A 120 4.72 10.21 -3.79
N PHE A 121 4.98 9.30 -2.85
CA PHE A 121 6.28 8.63 -2.76
C PHE A 121 6.60 7.81 -4.02
N ILE A 122 5.61 7.07 -4.57
CA ILE A 122 5.80 6.30 -5.81
C ILE A 122 5.97 7.24 -7.02
N LEU A 123 5.25 8.35 -7.08
CA LEU A 123 5.40 9.35 -8.15
C LEU A 123 6.81 9.98 -8.19
N GLN A 124 7.52 10.09 -7.03
CA GLN A 124 8.91 10.55 -6.99
C GLN A 124 9.88 9.64 -7.78
N MET A 125 9.51 8.38 -8.00
CA MET A 125 10.30 7.43 -8.78
C MET A 125 10.02 7.52 -10.29
N SER A 126 9.33 8.57 -10.74
CA SER A 126 8.90 8.75 -12.14
C SER A 126 8.01 7.62 -12.67
N VAL A 127 7.30 6.95 -11.77
CA VAL A 127 6.32 5.92 -12.12
C VAL A 127 5.01 6.59 -12.53
N THR A 128 4.40 6.12 -13.62
CA THR A 128 3.04 6.49 -14.02
C THR A 128 2.07 5.38 -13.65
N PRO A 129 0.81 5.70 -13.28
CA PRO A 129 -0.16 4.68 -12.94
C PRO A 129 -0.55 3.85 -14.17
N ASP A 130 -0.75 2.53 -13.99
CA ASP A 130 -1.37 1.70 -15.02
C ASP A 130 -2.83 2.08 -15.19
N ILE A 131 -3.14 2.67 -16.34
CA ILE A 131 -4.46 3.22 -16.65
C ILE A 131 -5.54 2.13 -16.63
N GLY A 132 -5.25 0.97 -17.21
CA GLY A 132 -6.21 -0.14 -17.27
C GLY A 132 -6.60 -0.65 -15.88
N THR A 133 -5.62 -0.77 -14.99
CA THR A 133 -5.87 -1.14 -13.59
C THR A 133 -6.64 -0.06 -12.86
N LEU A 134 -6.29 1.21 -13.03
CA LEU A 134 -6.96 2.32 -12.37
C LEU A 134 -8.43 2.40 -12.77
N GLU A 135 -8.73 2.42 -14.06
CA GLU A 135 -10.10 2.46 -14.58
C GLU A 135 -10.93 1.25 -14.11
N LYS A 136 -10.36 0.06 -14.19
CA LYS A 136 -11.01 -1.16 -13.70
C LYS A 136 -11.36 -1.07 -12.21
N ARG A 137 -10.51 -0.42 -11.43
CA ARG A 137 -10.73 -0.24 -9.99
C ARG A 137 -11.76 0.86 -9.69
N LEU A 138 -11.72 1.98 -10.42
CA LEU A 138 -12.67 3.09 -10.26
C LEU A 138 -14.11 2.70 -10.59
N ARG A 139 -14.30 1.75 -11.51
CA ARG A 139 -15.63 1.20 -11.85
C ARG A 139 -16.22 0.28 -10.78
N LYS A 140 -15.44 -0.13 -9.77
CA LYS A 140 -15.95 -0.99 -8.70
C LYS A 140 -16.78 -0.19 -7.70
N PRO A 141 -17.89 -0.78 -7.20
CA PRO A 141 -18.69 -0.11 -6.16
C PRO A 141 -17.86 0.15 -4.90
N ILE A 142 -18.05 1.31 -4.31
CA ILE A 142 -17.46 1.67 -3.02
C ILE A 142 -18.35 1.13 -1.91
N TYR A 143 -17.77 0.29 -1.06
CA TYR A 143 -18.48 -0.35 0.06
C TYR A 143 -18.32 0.39 1.39
N SER A 144 -17.33 1.28 1.51
CA SER A 144 -17.14 2.09 2.72
C SER A 144 -18.29 3.05 2.90
N ARG A 145 -19.04 2.95 4.02
CA ARG A 145 -20.12 3.88 4.34
C ARG A 145 -19.63 5.32 4.44
N LEU A 146 -18.48 5.52 5.09
CA LEU A 146 -17.88 6.85 5.26
C LEU A 146 -17.65 7.57 3.94
N VAL A 147 -17.24 6.84 2.90
CA VAL A 147 -16.96 7.43 1.58
C VAL A 147 -18.20 7.49 0.69
N ARG A 148 -19.15 6.54 0.84
CA ARG A 148 -20.41 6.60 0.09
C ARG A 148 -21.27 7.79 0.47
N ASP A 149 -21.21 8.19 1.72
CA ASP A 149 -21.98 9.32 2.26
C ASP A 149 -21.25 10.66 2.04
N GLN A 150 -20.03 10.62 1.53
CA GLN A 150 -19.22 11.76 1.15
C GLN A 150 -19.11 11.85 -0.38
N ASP A 151 -18.75 13.03 -0.84
CA ASP A 151 -18.45 13.30 -2.23
C ASP A 151 -17.25 12.44 -2.71
N HIS A 152 -17.53 11.29 -3.32
CA HIS A 152 -16.52 10.41 -3.93
C HIS A 152 -16.54 10.52 -5.45
N PHE A 153 -15.45 10.14 -6.08
CA PHE A 153 -15.36 10.17 -7.54
C PHE A 153 -16.26 9.10 -8.15
N THR A 154 -17.14 9.52 -9.04
CA THR A 154 -18.07 8.67 -9.80
C THR A 154 -17.90 8.81 -11.31
N GLY A 155 -16.89 9.57 -11.75
CA GLY A 155 -16.58 9.76 -13.17
C GLY A 155 -15.98 8.52 -13.83
N GLN A 156 -15.76 8.60 -15.14
CA GLN A 156 -15.39 7.44 -15.96
C GLN A 156 -13.93 7.43 -16.41
N THR A 157 -13.28 8.58 -16.43
CA THR A 157 -11.92 8.73 -16.97
C THR A 157 -10.88 8.99 -15.90
N CYS A 158 -9.65 8.56 -16.16
CA CYS A 158 -8.52 8.86 -15.28
C CYS A 158 -8.24 10.36 -15.20
N SER A 159 -8.41 11.11 -16.28
CA SER A 159 -8.22 12.56 -16.29
C SER A 159 -9.15 13.27 -15.29
N GLU A 160 -10.45 12.95 -15.35
CA GLU A 160 -11.44 13.49 -14.39
C GLU A 160 -11.10 13.10 -12.96
N PHE A 161 -10.60 11.86 -12.77
CA PHE A 161 -10.18 11.40 -11.46
C PHE A 161 -8.95 12.16 -10.94
N TYR A 162 -7.99 12.49 -11.80
CA TYR A 162 -6.83 13.30 -11.39
C TYR A 162 -7.23 14.72 -11.02
N ASP A 163 -8.17 15.34 -11.77
CA ASP A 163 -8.72 16.66 -11.42
C ASP A 163 -9.42 16.61 -10.06
N PHE A 164 -10.22 15.57 -9.83
CA PHE A 164 -10.88 15.35 -8.56
C PHE A 164 -9.88 15.15 -7.40
N MET A 165 -8.81 14.36 -7.60
CA MET A 165 -7.76 14.21 -6.60
C MET A 165 -7.08 15.53 -6.29
N ARG A 166 -6.72 16.32 -7.32
CA ARG A 166 -6.10 17.63 -7.16
C ARG A 166 -6.98 18.58 -6.35
N ALA A 167 -8.27 18.64 -6.66
CA ALA A 167 -9.22 19.46 -5.91
C ALA A 167 -9.26 19.07 -4.43
N LYS A 168 -9.41 17.77 -4.14
CA LYS A 168 -9.50 17.28 -2.74
C LYS A 168 -8.19 17.46 -1.96
N VAL A 169 -7.04 17.29 -2.60
CA VAL A 169 -5.73 17.47 -1.94
C VAL A 169 -5.38 18.95 -1.78
N SER A 170 -5.94 19.85 -2.59
CA SER A 170 -5.77 21.30 -2.39
C SER A 170 -6.35 21.79 -1.07
N ASP A 171 -7.38 21.13 -0.57
CA ASP A 171 -8.06 21.48 0.68
C ASP A 171 -7.38 20.88 1.94
N MET A 172 -6.42 19.95 1.76
CA MET A 172 -5.68 19.35 2.88
C MET A 172 -4.77 20.37 3.55
N THR A 173 -4.85 20.44 4.86
CA THR A 173 -3.97 21.27 5.70
C THR A 173 -2.76 20.45 6.20
N ASP A 174 -1.70 21.13 6.62
CA ASP A 174 -0.57 20.47 7.29
C ASP A 174 -1.00 19.84 8.62
N GLU A 175 -2.01 20.40 9.29
CA GLU A 175 -2.57 19.84 10.54
C GLU A 175 -3.26 18.49 10.28
N ASP A 176 -4.05 18.37 9.22
CA ASP A 176 -4.67 17.09 8.84
C ASP A 176 -3.61 16.01 8.58
N ILE A 177 -2.53 16.39 7.89
CA ILE A 177 -1.41 15.51 7.56
C ILE A 177 -0.69 15.04 8.82
N ILE A 178 -0.36 15.96 9.72
CA ILE A 178 0.30 15.64 10.99
C ILE A 178 -0.58 14.73 11.84
N ASN A 179 -1.87 15.05 11.96
CA ASN A 179 -2.82 14.27 12.75
C ASN A 179 -2.94 12.81 12.29
N GLU A 180 -2.89 12.54 10.98
CA GLU A 180 -2.98 11.17 10.48
C GLU A 180 -1.62 10.46 10.39
N LEU A 181 -0.54 11.18 10.11
CA LEU A 181 0.76 10.57 9.81
C LEU A 181 1.75 10.55 10.97
N SER A 182 1.48 11.22 12.10
CA SER A 182 2.40 11.28 13.25
C SER A 182 2.77 9.91 13.84
N ASP A 183 1.88 8.93 13.74
CA ASP A 183 2.16 7.55 14.18
C ASP A 183 3.05 6.76 13.19
N TYR A 184 3.27 7.28 11.98
CA TYR A 184 3.94 6.59 10.89
C TYR A 184 5.20 7.28 10.38
N LEU A 185 5.37 8.56 10.69
CA LEU A 185 6.47 9.40 10.24
C LEU A 185 7.05 10.22 11.40
N ALA A 186 8.35 10.41 11.36
CA ALA A 186 8.98 11.35 12.28
C ALA A 186 8.53 12.80 11.97
N PRO A 187 8.45 13.68 12.97
CA PRO A 187 7.94 15.05 12.79
C PRO A 187 8.63 15.84 11.66
N GLN A 188 9.93 15.65 11.48
CA GLN A 188 10.70 16.28 10.40
C GLN A 188 10.30 15.81 9.00
N GLU A 189 9.69 14.63 8.88
CA GLU A 189 9.25 14.04 7.62
C GLU A 189 7.83 14.50 7.21
N THR A 190 7.11 15.16 8.12
CA THR A 190 5.75 15.65 7.84
C THR A 190 5.75 17.09 7.34
N ALA A 191 6.85 17.83 7.56
CA ALA A 191 6.93 19.24 7.19
C ALA A 191 6.82 19.46 5.68
N GLY A 192 5.88 20.30 5.25
CA GLY A 192 5.68 20.70 3.86
C GLY A 192 5.07 19.60 2.95
N LEU A 193 4.59 18.49 3.50
CA LEU A 193 3.98 17.42 2.71
C LEU A 193 2.77 17.89 1.91
N SER A 194 1.96 18.83 2.42
CA SER A 194 0.82 19.39 1.69
C SER A 194 1.25 19.99 0.35
N LEU A 195 2.33 20.75 0.34
CA LEU A 195 2.89 21.33 -0.89
C LEU A 195 3.45 20.26 -1.82
N LEU A 196 4.16 19.26 -1.28
CA LEU A 196 4.75 18.17 -2.05
C LEU A 196 3.67 17.30 -2.70
N PHE A 197 2.57 17.02 -1.99
CA PHE A 197 1.44 16.27 -2.55
C PHE A 197 0.80 17.02 -3.72
N ARG A 198 0.51 18.32 -3.56
CA ARG A 198 -0.03 19.16 -4.64
C ARG A 198 0.90 19.18 -5.85
N ALA A 199 2.20 19.38 -5.64
CA ALA A 199 3.20 19.40 -6.72
C ALA A 199 3.30 18.05 -7.45
N ALA A 200 3.19 16.93 -6.74
CA ALA A 200 3.22 15.60 -7.36
C ALA A 200 1.97 15.34 -8.21
N LEU A 201 0.78 15.64 -7.68
CA LEU A 201 -0.48 15.43 -8.39
C LEU A 201 -0.65 16.35 -9.60
N ALA A 202 -0.02 17.53 -9.61
CA ALA A 202 0.00 18.42 -10.77
C ALA A 202 0.69 17.82 -12.00
N ARG A 203 1.54 16.79 -11.82
CA ARG A 203 2.25 16.11 -12.93
C ARG A 203 1.40 15.02 -13.61
N LEU A 204 0.30 14.58 -13.00
CA LEU A 204 -0.61 13.60 -13.60
C LEU A 204 -1.36 14.25 -14.77
N LYS A 205 -1.43 13.53 -15.90
CA LYS A 205 -2.07 14.02 -17.13
C LYS A 205 -3.14 13.04 -17.59
#